data_d368952fdb47b1ff4f6b55761290b127
#
_entry.id   d368952fdb47b1ff4f6b55761290b127
#
_cell.length_a   1.000
_cell.length_b   1.000
_cell.length_c   1.000
_cell.angle_alpha   90.00
_cell.angle_beta   90.00
_cell.angle_gamma   90.00
#
_symmetry.space_group_name_H-M   'P 1'
#
loop_
_entity.id
_entity.type
_entity.pdbx_description
1 polymer ?
#
loop_
_entity_poly.entity_id
_entity_poly.type
_entity_poly.pdbx_seq_one_letter_code
_entity_poly.pdbx_strand_id
1 'polypeptide(L)'
;MAMRRESMGGEPMGKGTIGKQDLITRVAQHSGIPNKQAEKVVNSFIDTVTQAMEKGEEVRITGFGTFRVVQRAPRKGRHPRTGQEMEIPGSQRPTFTPGSRLVEAAHKSAGQMRRAA
;
A
#
# COMPACT_ATOMS: atom_id res chain seq x y z
N MET A 1 -15.22 3.21 -14.85
CA MET A 1 -14.82 2.93 -14.50
C MET A 1 -14.25 2.47 -13.94
N ALA A 2 -14.23 2.22 -13.62
CA ALA A 2 -13.75 1.77 -13.02
C ALA A 2 -13.15 1.19 -12.72
N MET A 3 -12.89 0.86 -12.41
CA MET A 3 -12.41 0.29 -12.03
C MET A 3 -11.88 -0.26 -11.40
N ARG A 4 -11.76 -0.73 -11.01
CA ARG A 4 -11.40 -1.25 -10.36
C ARG A 4 -10.51 -1.80 -10.05
N ARG A 5 -10.17 -2.17 -9.38
CA ARG A 5 -9.46 -2.65 -8.95
C ARG A 5 -9.01 -3.57 -8.66
N GLU A 6 -8.71 -3.98 -8.60
CA GLU A 6 -8.47 -5.01 -8.27
C GLU A 6 -7.68 -5.27 -7.22
N SER A 7 -7.93 -5.77 -6.42
CA SER A 7 -7.14 -5.91 -5.35
C SER A 7 -6.17 -6.95 -5.49
N MET A 8 -5.07 -6.76 -4.95
CA MET A 8 -4.11 -7.67 -5.09
C MET A 8 -3.90 -8.30 -3.81
N GLY A 9 -3.70 -9.41 -3.66
CA GLY A 9 -3.44 -10.10 -2.49
C GLY A 9 -4.62 -10.46 -1.71
N GLY A 10 -5.17 -10.36 -0.87
CA GLY A 10 -6.28 -10.86 -0.16
C GLY A 10 -7.50 -10.03 -0.32
N GLU A 11 -8.57 -10.48 0.18
CA GLU A 11 -9.82 -9.79 0.11
C GLU A 11 -9.92 -8.75 1.20
N PRO A 12 -10.65 -7.67 0.95
CA PRO A 12 -10.84 -6.69 2.02
C PRO A 12 -11.64 -7.30 3.15
N MET A 13 -11.48 -6.72 4.31
CA MET A 13 -12.09 -7.24 5.51
C MET A 13 -13.49 -6.69 5.70
N GLY A 14 -14.24 -6.54 4.66
CA GLY A 14 -15.65 -6.35 4.77
C GLY A 14 -16.22 -4.96 4.90
N LYS A 15 -15.44 -3.95 5.07
CA LYS A 15 -15.99 -2.61 5.22
C LYS A 15 -15.89 -1.77 3.99
N GLY A 16 -15.49 -2.34 2.90
CA GLY A 16 -15.39 -1.60 1.67
C GLY A 16 -14.08 -0.89 1.51
N THR A 17 -13.99 -0.16 0.44
CA THR A 17 -12.75 0.48 0.04
C THR A 17 -12.89 1.98 0.13
N ILE A 18 -11.87 2.62 0.69
CA ILE A 18 -11.80 4.07 0.69
C ILE A 18 -10.88 4.46 -0.44
N GLY A 19 -11.41 5.20 -1.41
CA GLY A 19 -10.59 5.70 -2.49
C GLY A 19 -9.83 6.93 -2.09
N LYS A 20 -9.04 7.45 -3.03
CA LYS A 20 -8.21 8.61 -2.76
C LYS A 20 -9.05 9.83 -2.38
N GLN A 21 -10.16 10.03 -3.07
CA GLN A 21 -11.02 11.16 -2.77
C GLN A 21 -11.61 11.08 -1.37
N ASP A 22 -12.04 9.89 -0.99
CA ASP A 22 -12.57 9.69 0.36
C ASP A 22 -11.48 9.94 1.40
N LEU A 23 -10.28 9.48 1.10
CA LEU A 23 -9.16 9.68 2.01
C LEU A 23 -8.88 11.18 2.17
N ILE A 24 -8.89 11.91 1.08
CA ILE A 24 -8.66 13.35 1.13
C ILE A 24 -9.71 14.03 1.99
N THR A 25 -10.96 13.64 1.83
CA THR A 25 -12.05 14.21 2.61
C THR A 25 -11.85 13.95 4.09
N ARG A 26 -11.46 12.73 4.43
CA ARG A 26 -11.24 12.39 5.83
C ARG A 26 -10.05 13.13 6.42
N VAL A 27 -9.00 13.30 5.62
CA VAL A 27 -7.85 14.07 6.08
C VAL A 27 -8.25 15.52 6.34
N ALA A 28 -9.06 16.08 5.44
CA ALA A 28 -9.52 17.45 5.62
C ALA A 28 -10.31 17.60 6.91
N GLN A 29 -11.22 16.67 7.16
CA GLN A 29 -12.04 16.73 8.35
C GLN A 29 -11.22 16.52 9.61
N HIS A 30 -10.31 15.57 9.57
CA HIS A 30 -9.47 15.27 10.72
C HIS A 30 -8.55 16.43 11.06
N SER A 31 -8.06 17.12 10.03
CA SER A 31 -7.10 18.21 10.24
C SER A 31 -7.75 19.57 10.40
N GLY A 32 -9.02 19.67 10.06
CA GLY A 32 -9.68 20.96 10.12
C GLY A 32 -9.27 21.89 9.00
N ILE A 33 -8.90 21.36 7.84
CA ILE A 33 -8.50 22.19 6.71
C ILE A 33 -9.45 21.96 5.54
N PRO A 34 -9.49 22.90 4.58
CA PRO A 34 -10.35 22.72 3.42
C PRO A 34 -9.93 21.53 2.56
N ASN A 35 -10.89 20.96 1.84
CA ASN A 35 -10.60 19.83 0.98
C ASN A 35 -9.50 20.11 -0.03
N LYS A 36 -9.48 21.30 -0.57
CA LYS A 36 -8.49 21.66 -1.55
C LYS A 36 -7.08 21.57 -0.98
N GLN A 37 -6.93 22.03 0.24
CA GLN A 37 -5.65 21.97 0.92
C GLN A 37 -5.27 20.55 1.25
N ALA A 38 -6.24 19.76 1.69
CA ALA A 38 -5.99 18.37 2.01
C ALA A 38 -5.57 17.59 0.77
N GLU A 39 -6.20 17.89 -0.36
CA GLU A 39 -5.84 17.23 -1.61
C GLU A 39 -4.38 17.50 -1.97
N LYS A 40 -3.97 18.76 -1.78
CA LYS A 40 -2.61 19.14 -2.07
C LYS A 40 -1.61 18.39 -1.19
N VAL A 41 -1.94 18.29 0.09
CA VAL A 41 -1.06 17.61 1.04
C VAL A 41 -0.97 16.12 0.74
N VAL A 42 -2.11 15.48 0.48
CA VAL A 42 -2.12 14.05 0.18
C VAL A 42 -1.35 13.76 -1.09
N ASN A 43 -1.58 14.55 -2.13
CA ASN A 43 -0.85 14.35 -3.38
C ASN A 43 0.65 14.57 -3.21
N SER A 44 1.00 15.58 -2.43
CA SER A 44 2.40 15.86 -2.18
C SER A 44 3.07 14.71 -1.41
N PHE A 45 2.35 14.14 -0.46
CA PHE A 45 2.85 12.99 0.29
C PHE A 45 3.11 11.81 -0.64
N ILE A 46 2.13 11.53 -1.51
CA ILE A 46 2.27 10.41 -2.43
C ILE A 46 3.43 10.64 -3.38
N ASP A 47 3.55 11.86 -3.90
CA ASP A 47 4.64 12.17 -4.82
C ASP A 47 5.99 12.05 -4.13
N THR A 48 6.06 12.50 -2.89
CA THR A 48 7.33 12.46 -2.14
C THR A 48 7.77 11.02 -1.91
N VAL A 49 6.83 10.16 -1.51
CA VAL A 49 7.17 8.76 -1.32
C VAL A 49 7.57 8.11 -2.64
N THR A 50 6.85 8.45 -3.71
CA THR A 50 7.16 7.91 -5.02
C THR A 50 8.57 8.30 -5.46
N GLN A 51 8.94 9.56 -5.25
CA GLN A 51 10.26 10.01 -5.62
C GLN A 51 11.34 9.32 -4.80
N ALA A 52 11.08 9.10 -3.52
CA ALA A 52 12.04 8.38 -2.69
C ALA A 52 12.24 6.96 -3.21
N MET A 53 11.15 6.32 -3.63
CA MET A 53 11.26 4.98 -4.18
C MET A 53 12.08 4.98 -5.47
N GLU A 54 11.92 6.01 -6.29
CA GLU A 54 12.70 6.12 -7.52
C GLU A 54 14.19 6.20 -7.23
N LYS A 55 14.55 6.81 -6.13
CA LYS A 55 15.95 6.93 -5.75
C LYS A 55 16.43 5.74 -4.94
N GLY A 56 15.57 4.80 -4.64
CA GLY A 56 15.95 3.66 -3.83
C GLY A 56 16.08 3.98 -2.35
N GLU A 57 15.50 5.07 -1.92
CA GLU A 57 15.58 5.46 -0.53
C GLU A 57 14.49 4.78 0.29
N GLU A 58 14.78 4.61 1.56
CA GLU A 58 13.81 4.06 2.48
C GLU A 58 13.10 5.20 3.20
N VAL A 59 11.77 5.14 3.23
CA VAL A 59 10.98 6.15 3.94
C VAL A 59 10.40 5.50 5.18
N ARG A 60 10.89 5.92 6.34
CA ARG A 60 10.46 5.34 7.61
C ARG A 60 9.63 6.37 8.37
N ILE A 61 8.39 6.00 8.67
CA ILE A 61 7.49 6.85 9.43
C ILE A 61 7.22 6.13 10.74
N THR A 62 7.78 6.68 11.80
CA THR A 62 7.73 6.03 13.11
C THR A 62 6.31 5.69 13.51
N GLY A 63 6.08 4.45 13.88
CA GLY A 63 4.77 3.99 14.31
C GLY A 63 3.85 3.63 13.18
N PHE A 64 4.03 4.22 12.00
CA PHE A 64 3.14 3.97 10.86
C PHE A 64 3.67 2.84 9.99
N GLY A 65 4.92 2.94 9.57
CA GLY A 65 5.49 1.90 8.72
C GLY A 65 6.66 2.40 7.94
N THR A 66 7.17 1.53 7.11
CA THR A 66 8.37 1.81 6.33
C THR A 66 8.14 1.42 4.88
N PHE A 67 8.41 2.34 3.98
CA PHE A 67 8.40 2.08 2.54
C PHE A 67 9.83 1.88 2.08
N ARG A 68 10.07 0.84 1.31
CA ARG A 68 11.41 0.57 0.80
C ARG A 68 11.33 -0.12 -0.54
N VAL A 69 12.44 -0.11 -1.26
CA VAL A 69 12.53 -0.82 -2.52
C VAL A 69 13.32 -2.08 -2.28
N VAL A 70 12.74 -3.21 -2.63
CA VAL A 70 13.40 -4.50 -2.51
C VAL A 70 13.83 -4.96 -3.88
N GLN A 71 15.08 -5.37 -3.98
CA GLN A 71 15.61 -5.83 -5.24
C GLN A 71 15.61 -7.35 -5.26
N ARG A 72 15.03 -7.91 -6.30
CA ARG A 72 15.02 -9.34 -6.48
C ARG A 72 15.99 -9.71 -7.58
N ALA A 73 16.87 -10.66 -7.28
CA ALA A 73 17.85 -11.11 -8.23
C ALA A 73 17.19 -11.93 -9.33
N PRO A 74 17.80 -11.98 -10.51
CA PRO A 74 17.32 -12.90 -11.55
C PRO A 74 17.41 -14.33 -11.04
N ARG A 75 16.48 -15.14 -11.45
CA ARG A 75 16.46 -16.53 -11.04
C ARG A 75 15.92 -17.39 -12.15
N LYS A 76 16.09 -18.69 -12.03
CA LYS A 76 15.58 -19.60 -13.01
C LYS A 76 14.22 -20.12 -12.59
N GLY A 77 13.33 -20.22 -13.54
CA GLY A 77 12.01 -20.77 -13.28
C GLY A 77 11.62 -21.67 -14.42
N ARG A 78 10.40 -22.18 -14.38
CA ARG A 78 9.90 -23.05 -15.43
C ARG A 78 8.64 -22.45 -16.03
N HIS A 79 8.54 -22.58 -17.33
CA HIS A 79 7.34 -22.15 -18.01
C HIS A 79 6.20 -23.08 -17.61
N PRO A 80 5.06 -22.53 -17.16
CA PRO A 80 3.99 -23.38 -16.65
C PRO A 80 3.38 -24.31 -17.68
N ARG A 81 3.43 -23.94 -18.96
CA ARG A 81 2.86 -24.78 -20.00
C ARG A 81 3.80 -25.79 -20.55
N THR A 82 5.01 -25.38 -20.85
CA THR A 82 5.95 -26.27 -21.55
C THR A 82 6.91 -26.96 -20.59
N GLY A 83 7.02 -26.48 -19.39
CA GLY A 83 8.00 -27.03 -18.43
C GLY A 83 9.43 -26.65 -18.77
N GLN A 84 9.62 -25.80 -19.77
CA GLN A 84 10.97 -25.41 -20.14
C GLN A 84 11.55 -24.45 -19.14
N GLU A 85 12.84 -24.58 -18.94
CA GLU A 85 13.55 -23.65 -18.07
C GLU A 85 13.59 -22.27 -18.71
N MET A 86 13.39 -21.27 -17.92
CA MET A 86 13.47 -19.90 -18.39
C MET A 86 14.08 -19.04 -17.33
N GLU A 87 14.64 -17.94 -17.76
CA GLU A 87 15.24 -17.03 -16.82
C GLU A 87 14.26 -15.93 -16.48
N ILE A 88 14.03 -15.73 -15.18
CA ILE A 88 13.17 -14.66 -14.71
C ILE A 88 14.07 -13.49 -14.38
N PRO A 89 13.90 -12.36 -15.08
CA PRO A 89 14.79 -11.23 -14.84
C PRO A 89 14.61 -10.65 -13.45
N GLY A 90 15.64 -10.02 -12.97
CA GLY A 90 15.56 -9.32 -11.71
C GLY A 90 14.61 -8.15 -11.80
N SER A 91 14.11 -7.74 -10.66
CA SER A 91 13.17 -6.64 -10.63
C SER A 91 13.30 -5.89 -9.31
N GLN A 92 12.76 -4.69 -9.31
CA GLN A 92 12.72 -3.88 -8.10
C GLN A 92 11.29 -3.64 -7.73
N ARG A 93 10.96 -3.81 -6.46
CA ARG A 93 9.58 -3.69 -6.00
C ARG A 93 9.49 -2.78 -4.82
N PRO A 94 8.52 -1.87 -4.83
CA PRO A 94 8.23 -1.14 -3.60
C PRO A 94 7.54 -2.06 -2.61
N THR A 95 7.92 -1.95 -1.36
CA THR A 95 7.38 -2.78 -0.29
C THR A 95 7.06 -1.90 0.89
N PHE A 96 5.96 -2.20 1.55
CA PHE A 96 5.55 -1.48 2.75
C PHE A 96 5.50 -2.45 3.91
N THR A 97 6.20 -2.12 4.98
CA THR A 97 6.18 -2.90 6.22
C THR A 97 5.41 -2.09 7.25
N PRO A 98 4.28 -2.58 7.73
CA PRO A 98 3.48 -1.81 8.68
C PRO A 98 4.17 -1.67 10.02
N GLY A 99 3.95 -0.52 10.65
CA GLY A 99 4.43 -0.29 11.99
C GLY A 99 3.44 -0.76 13.02
N SER A 100 3.79 -0.57 14.29
CA SER A 100 3.00 -1.12 15.38
C SER A 100 1.60 -0.54 15.43
N ARG A 101 1.44 0.74 15.11
CA ARG A 101 0.10 1.34 15.17
C ARG A 101 -0.84 0.72 14.15
N LEU A 102 -0.33 0.43 12.97
CA LEU A 102 -1.16 -0.18 11.93
C LEU A 102 -1.47 -1.62 12.26
N VAL A 103 -0.50 -2.34 12.82
CA VAL A 103 -0.73 -3.72 13.21
C VAL A 103 -1.81 -3.80 14.27
N GLU A 104 -1.74 -2.91 15.26
CA GLU A 104 -2.76 -2.88 16.30
C GLU A 104 -4.13 -2.53 15.74
N ALA A 105 -4.17 -1.58 14.82
CA ALA A 105 -5.44 -1.19 14.22
C ALA A 105 -6.07 -2.36 13.47
N ALA A 106 -5.24 -3.12 12.75
CA ALA A 106 -5.74 -4.27 12.03
C ALA A 106 -6.26 -5.34 12.98
N HIS A 107 -5.60 -5.52 14.11
CA HIS A 107 -6.08 -6.48 15.10
C HIS A 107 -7.42 -6.06 15.70
N LYS A 108 -7.61 -4.78 15.89
CA LYS A 108 -8.90 -4.29 16.36
C LYS A 108 -10.01 -4.60 15.38
N SER A 109 -9.72 -4.44 14.09
CA SER A 109 -10.70 -4.73 13.07
C SER A 109 -11.09 -6.20 13.12
N ALA A 110 -10.11 -7.08 13.22
CA ALA A 110 -10.37 -8.51 13.28
C ALA A 110 -11.19 -8.87 14.52
N GLY A 111 -10.87 -8.26 15.65
CA GLY A 111 -11.63 -8.49 16.86
C GLY A 111 -13.07 -8.07 16.73
N GLN A 112 -13.30 -6.92 16.13
CA GLN A 112 -14.66 -6.44 15.92
C GLN A 112 -15.44 -7.35 14.99
N MET A 113 -14.82 -7.82 13.95
CA MET A 113 -15.49 -8.70 13.02
C MET A 113 -15.89 -10.00 13.70
N ARG A 114 -15.06 -10.53 14.56
CA ARG A 114 -15.38 -11.73 15.27
C ARG A 114 -16.56 -11.54 16.20
N ARG A 115 -16.62 -10.40 16.84
CA ARG A 115 -17.74 -10.11 17.72
C ARG A 115 -19.03 -9.94 16.97
N ALA A 116 -18.93 -9.35 15.79
CA ALA A 116 -20.09 -9.12 14.98
C ALA A 116 -20.68 -10.42 14.46
N ALA A 117 -19.85 -11.41 14.31
CA ALA A 117 -20.34 -12.71 13.84
C ALA A 117 -21.02 -13.46 14.95
#